data_7c03562d4979bd3492b6e4e5dc388f6c
#
_entry.id   7c03562d4979bd3492b6e4e5dc388f6c
#
_cell.length_a   1.000
_cell.length_b   1.000
_cell.length_c   1.000
_cell.angle_alpha   90.00
_cell.angle_beta   90.00
_cell.angle_gamma   90.00
#
_symmetry.space_group_name_H-M   'P 1'
#
loop_
_entity.id
_entity.type
_entity.pdbx_description
1 polymer ?
#
loop_
_entity_poly.entity_id
_entity_poly.type
_entity_poly.pdbx_seq_one_letter_code
_entity_poly.pdbx_strand_id
1 'polypeptide(L)'
;VYRQKRYTVRYDSGTPHSVGSMTDSHFGVGDSNPLPPNQYARPGFTFGGWSRTPGGTTPDYADGQTVTSISTSDGVTVTLYAVWNPASPAVLHDPPVKKVITGAVPHNAGNFTFVLKAISTTAAEAAGQLPMPLAAGGSQEMQLEIQGAGEEEFGDITFRLPGTYVYEISELPIGRRGFSFDPDPVTVTYVVTQSGSVLNATRTMEKRGQAVTEAVFTNEFEKPNYIVTFDGNGAWRPFESQTVREGLMASEPIRKPVRSYGKFIGWYLDGQPYDFSQPVYDDITLIAMYDDSDSDNTSGGSGGGGGGSRGGSSGGGSRGGSSSRGNGRGSHIVPTPSANIATTPAQTGDSDATDKQQSSDSGKRTAGTEKIEKLDGESGSRRKKQTSGDKKRKRRLPKTGEQTLGKFLLWKEERRDEEA
;
A
#
# COMPACT_ATOMS: atom_id res chain seq x y z
N VAL A 1 58.77 -43.83 -30.88
CA VAL A 1 57.33 -44.02 -30.54
C VAL A 1 56.68 -42.66 -30.59
N TYR A 2 55.78 -42.44 -31.57
CA TYR A 2 55.01 -41.18 -31.63
C TYR A 2 53.93 -41.26 -30.55
N ARG A 3 53.97 -40.36 -29.56
CA ARG A 3 52.91 -40.18 -28.57
C ARG A 3 51.83 -39.25 -29.15
N GLN A 4 50.60 -39.68 -29.18
CA GLN A 4 49.48 -38.84 -29.54
C GLN A 4 49.39 -37.67 -28.55
N LYS A 5 49.27 -36.44 -29.04
CA LYS A 5 48.99 -35.25 -28.24
C LYS A 5 47.61 -35.37 -27.57
N ARG A 6 47.49 -34.91 -26.33
CA ARG A 6 46.25 -34.93 -25.55
C ARG A 6 45.95 -33.55 -24.96
N TYR A 7 44.69 -33.22 -24.81
CA TYR A 7 44.23 -32.05 -24.14
C TYR A 7 43.08 -32.37 -23.18
N THR A 8 42.84 -31.50 -22.21
CA THR A 8 41.76 -31.63 -21.24
C THR A 8 40.67 -30.63 -21.58
N VAL A 9 39.40 -31.03 -21.53
CA VAL A 9 38.25 -30.15 -21.59
C VAL A 9 37.64 -30.08 -20.20
N ARG A 10 37.62 -28.90 -19.64
CA ARG A 10 36.99 -28.56 -18.37
C ARG A 10 35.63 -27.94 -18.64
N TYR A 11 34.65 -28.27 -17.82
CA TYR A 11 33.31 -27.73 -17.93
C TYR A 11 33.04 -26.79 -16.76
N ASP A 12 32.58 -25.59 -17.06
CA ASP A 12 32.26 -24.56 -16.10
C ASP A 12 30.79 -24.19 -16.25
N SER A 13 30.08 -24.14 -15.14
CA SER A 13 28.64 -23.78 -15.15
C SER A 13 28.36 -22.33 -15.55
N GLY A 14 29.39 -21.48 -15.62
CA GLY A 14 29.31 -20.08 -16.05
C GLY A 14 28.66 -19.15 -15.03
N THR A 15 28.16 -19.69 -13.89
CA THR A 15 27.46 -18.89 -12.87
C THR A 15 27.45 -19.59 -11.51
N PRO A 16 27.53 -18.86 -10.39
CA PRO A 16 27.41 -19.43 -9.05
C PRO A 16 26.00 -19.90 -8.69
N HIS A 17 24.98 -19.53 -9.50
CA HIS A 17 23.58 -19.88 -9.27
C HIS A 17 23.16 -21.21 -9.90
N SER A 18 24.08 -21.92 -10.51
CA SER A 18 23.83 -23.26 -11.05
C SER A 18 24.14 -24.33 -10.01
N VAL A 19 23.50 -25.48 -10.16
CA VAL A 19 23.73 -26.70 -9.38
C VAL A 19 24.22 -27.81 -10.30
N GLY A 20 24.86 -28.83 -9.70
CA GLY A 20 25.45 -29.93 -10.44
C GLY A 20 26.96 -29.81 -10.58
N SER A 21 27.59 -30.82 -11.18
CA SER A 21 29.03 -30.86 -11.44
C SER A 21 29.33 -31.77 -12.65
N MET A 22 30.43 -31.47 -13.32
CA MET A 22 30.91 -32.31 -14.44
C MET A 22 32.39 -32.56 -14.23
N THR A 23 32.82 -33.78 -14.62
CA THR A 23 34.24 -34.16 -14.62
C THR A 23 34.92 -33.73 -15.90
N ASP A 24 36.19 -33.36 -15.81
CA ASP A 24 37.03 -33.05 -16.98
C ASP A 24 37.08 -34.25 -17.97
N SER A 25 37.04 -33.95 -19.24
CA SER A 25 37.23 -34.95 -20.33
C SER A 25 38.64 -34.87 -20.87
N HIS A 26 39.25 -36.01 -21.23
CA HIS A 26 40.57 -36.13 -21.80
C HIS A 26 40.49 -36.66 -23.23
N PHE A 27 40.85 -35.82 -24.21
CA PHE A 27 40.77 -36.14 -25.64
C PHE A 27 42.15 -36.19 -26.30
N GLY A 28 42.28 -37.05 -27.28
CA GLY A 28 43.45 -37.05 -28.20
C GLY A 28 43.24 -36.04 -29.32
N VAL A 29 44.31 -35.39 -29.73
CA VAL A 29 44.29 -34.46 -30.89
C VAL A 29 44.01 -35.30 -32.16
N GLY A 30 42.96 -34.92 -32.89
CA GLY A 30 42.49 -35.63 -34.08
C GLY A 30 41.42 -36.70 -33.82
N ASP A 31 41.16 -37.05 -32.55
CA ASP A 31 40.09 -37.98 -32.22
C ASP A 31 38.72 -37.30 -32.33
N SER A 32 37.75 -38.06 -32.77
CA SER A 32 36.34 -37.62 -32.84
C SER A 32 35.58 -38.19 -31.63
N ASN A 33 35.26 -37.32 -30.67
CA ASN A 33 34.64 -37.67 -29.41
C ASN A 33 33.41 -36.81 -29.12
N PRO A 34 32.30 -37.40 -28.57
CA PRO A 34 31.18 -36.59 -28.09
C PRO A 34 31.55 -35.87 -26.78
N LEU A 35 31.14 -34.63 -26.65
CA LEU A 35 31.08 -33.97 -25.35
C LEU A 35 30.07 -34.72 -24.46
N PRO A 36 30.36 -34.88 -23.15
CA PRO A 36 29.40 -35.46 -22.24
C PRO A 36 28.14 -34.57 -22.16
N PRO A 37 26.94 -35.18 -22.00
CA PRO A 37 25.72 -34.40 -21.78
C PRO A 37 25.84 -33.50 -20.57
N ASN A 38 25.25 -32.31 -20.65
CA ASN A 38 25.25 -31.34 -19.57
C ASN A 38 24.59 -31.91 -18.30
N GLN A 39 25.26 -31.71 -17.14
CA GLN A 39 24.78 -32.12 -15.82
C GLN A 39 24.55 -30.92 -14.90
N TYR A 40 24.73 -29.67 -15.38
CA TYR A 40 24.39 -28.48 -14.65
C TYR A 40 22.90 -28.14 -14.85
N ALA A 41 22.29 -27.57 -13.82
CA ALA A 41 20.97 -26.98 -13.91
C ALA A 41 21.02 -25.56 -13.33
N ARG A 42 20.27 -24.63 -13.93
CA ARG A 42 20.10 -23.27 -13.45
C ARG A 42 18.62 -22.94 -13.39
N PRO A 43 18.05 -22.66 -12.16
CA PRO A 43 16.66 -22.29 -12.01
C PRO A 43 16.28 -21.08 -12.88
N GLY A 44 15.14 -21.16 -13.57
CA GLY A 44 14.66 -20.11 -14.48
C GLY A 44 15.33 -20.07 -15.85
N PHE A 45 16.21 -21.04 -16.16
CA PHE A 45 16.94 -21.08 -17.41
C PHE A 45 16.93 -22.49 -18.01
N THR A 46 17.22 -22.57 -19.32
CA THR A 46 17.51 -23.80 -20.03
C THR A 46 18.94 -23.76 -20.53
N PHE A 47 19.59 -24.93 -20.56
CA PHE A 47 20.93 -25.05 -21.13
C PHE A 47 20.89 -24.85 -22.66
N GLY A 48 21.71 -23.93 -23.16
CA GLY A 48 21.78 -23.56 -24.57
C GLY A 48 22.96 -24.17 -25.32
N GLY A 49 23.94 -24.77 -24.62
CA GLY A 49 25.19 -25.29 -25.15
C GLY A 49 26.41 -24.77 -24.44
N TRP A 50 27.59 -25.00 -25.04
CA TRP A 50 28.89 -24.67 -24.48
C TRP A 50 29.56 -23.55 -25.25
N SER A 51 30.07 -22.53 -24.57
CA SER A 51 30.89 -21.47 -25.16
C SER A 51 32.37 -21.59 -24.73
N ARG A 52 33.30 -21.21 -25.61
CA ARG A 52 34.71 -21.08 -25.29
C ARG A 52 35.05 -19.76 -24.56
N THR A 53 34.09 -18.85 -24.55
CA THR A 53 34.23 -17.52 -23.94
C THR A 53 33.50 -17.46 -22.61
N PRO A 54 34.14 -17.07 -21.48
CA PRO A 54 33.45 -16.82 -20.23
C PRO A 54 32.32 -15.82 -20.43
N GLY A 55 31.11 -16.15 -19.95
CA GLY A 55 29.92 -15.29 -20.09
C GLY A 55 29.41 -15.18 -21.54
N GLY A 56 29.84 -16.04 -22.46
CA GLY A 56 29.34 -16.08 -23.83
C GLY A 56 27.82 -16.34 -23.87
N THR A 57 27.13 -15.63 -24.75
CA THR A 57 25.67 -15.77 -24.95
C THR A 57 25.29 -16.65 -26.13
N THR A 58 26.30 -16.98 -26.97
CA THR A 58 26.14 -17.87 -28.12
C THR A 58 27.01 -19.11 -27.91
N PRO A 59 26.43 -20.31 -28.03
CA PRO A 59 27.20 -21.54 -27.88
C PRO A 59 28.11 -21.80 -29.11
N ASP A 60 29.34 -22.25 -28.85
CA ASP A 60 30.24 -22.79 -29.87
C ASP A 60 29.95 -24.28 -30.15
N TYR A 61 29.40 -24.99 -29.15
CA TYR A 61 29.09 -26.39 -29.22
C TYR A 61 27.71 -26.70 -28.62
N ALA A 62 26.95 -27.56 -29.29
CA ALA A 62 25.71 -28.08 -28.73
C ALA A 62 25.97 -29.12 -27.62
N ASP A 63 24.93 -29.44 -26.84
CA ASP A 63 24.98 -30.52 -25.85
C ASP A 63 25.24 -31.86 -26.52
N GLY A 64 26.18 -32.64 -25.99
CA GLY A 64 26.56 -33.94 -26.54
C GLY A 64 27.20 -33.90 -27.94
N GLN A 65 27.56 -32.71 -28.46
CA GLN A 65 28.13 -32.56 -29.79
C GLN A 65 29.43 -33.36 -29.94
N THR A 66 29.57 -34.10 -31.02
CA THR A 66 30.84 -34.75 -31.40
C THR A 66 31.79 -33.70 -31.92
N VAL A 67 33.00 -33.62 -31.32
CA VAL A 67 34.08 -32.68 -31.68
C VAL A 67 35.31 -33.43 -32.12
N THR A 68 36.02 -32.97 -33.16
CA THR A 68 37.24 -33.63 -33.68
C THR A 68 38.51 -33.07 -33.02
N SER A 69 38.56 -31.82 -32.64
CA SER A 69 39.68 -31.24 -31.87
C SER A 69 39.27 -29.85 -31.39
N ILE A 70 39.12 -29.66 -30.10
CA ILE A 70 38.91 -28.36 -29.51
C ILE A 70 40.24 -27.63 -29.37
N SER A 71 41.34 -28.40 -29.25
CA SER A 71 42.72 -27.86 -29.23
C SER A 71 43.65 -28.77 -30.02
N THR A 72 44.70 -28.19 -30.63
CA THR A 72 45.79 -28.89 -31.30
C THR A 72 47.07 -28.91 -30.45
N SER A 73 47.08 -28.30 -29.27
CA SER A 73 48.23 -28.22 -28.37
C SER A 73 48.20 -29.36 -27.35
N ASP A 74 49.39 -29.95 -27.08
CA ASP A 74 49.55 -31.03 -26.10
C ASP A 74 49.53 -30.48 -24.66
N GLY A 75 48.84 -31.18 -23.76
CA GLY A 75 48.83 -30.89 -22.33
C GLY A 75 48.00 -29.69 -21.88
N VAL A 76 47.29 -29.01 -22.79
CA VAL A 76 46.49 -27.81 -22.43
C VAL A 76 45.11 -28.20 -21.87
N THR A 77 44.58 -27.31 -21.03
CA THR A 77 43.19 -27.37 -20.59
C THR A 77 42.41 -26.28 -21.31
N VAL A 78 41.33 -26.66 -21.96
CA VAL A 78 40.33 -25.75 -22.56
C VAL A 78 39.08 -25.79 -21.68
N THR A 79 38.65 -24.62 -21.20
CA THR A 79 37.41 -24.51 -20.43
C THR A 79 36.24 -24.19 -21.37
N LEU A 80 35.15 -24.95 -21.24
CA LEU A 80 33.88 -24.70 -21.88
C LEU A 80 32.89 -24.20 -20.82
N TYR A 81 32.28 -23.06 -21.12
CA TYR A 81 31.33 -22.38 -20.22
C TYR A 81 29.90 -22.65 -20.67
N ALA A 82 29.04 -23.00 -19.72
CA ALA A 82 27.62 -23.21 -20.01
C ALA A 82 26.95 -21.92 -20.46
N VAL A 83 26.22 -21.99 -21.56
CA VAL A 83 25.33 -20.91 -22.05
C VAL A 83 23.91 -21.17 -21.54
N TRP A 84 23.30 -20.17 -20.94
CA TRP A 84 21.98 -20.28 -20.34
C TRP A 84 20.98 -19.37 -21.05
N ASN A 85 19.86 -19.96 -21.50
CA ASN A 85 18.72 -19.24 -22.08
C ASN A 85 17.63 -19.05 -21.02
N PRO A 86 17.13 -17.81 -20.80
CA PRO A 86 16.05 -17.60 -19.85
C PRO A 86 14.79 -18.38 -20.25
N ALA A 87 14.10 -18.97 -19.28
CA ALA A 87 12.78 -19.54 -19.50
C ALA A 87 11.76 -18.42 -19.73
N SER A 88 10.67 -18.73 -20.44
CA SER A 88 9.53 -17.82 -20.58
C SER A 88 8.92 -17.57 -19.21
N PRO A 89 8.73 -16.29 -18.82
CA PRO A 89 8.22 -15.96 -17.51
C PRO A 89 6.77 -16.38 -17.32
N ALA A 90 6.37 -16.65 -16.07
CA ALA A 90 4.97 -16.77 -15.69
C ALA A 90 4.42 -15.37 -15.34
N VAL A 91 3.29 -15.01 -15.94
CA VAL A 91 2.56 -13.77 -15.62
C VAL A 91 1.22 -14.18 -15.03
N LEU A 92 0.91 -13.67 -13.86
CA LEU A 92 -0.38 -13.87 -13.21
C LEU A 92 -0.98 -12.52 -12.86
N HIS A 93 -2.27 -12.39 -13.14
CA HIS A 93 -3.07 -11.28 -12.63
C HIS A 93 -3.13 -11.38 -11.11
N ASP A 94 -2.95 -10.25 -10.47
CA ASP A 94 -3.11 -10.17 -9.02
C ASP A 94 -4.58 -10.42 -8.64
N PRO A 95 -4.86 -11.01 -7.45
CA PRO A 95 -6.24 -11.19 -7.02
C PRO A 95 -6.91 -9.83 -6.87
N PRO A 96 -8.16 -9.66 -7.33
CA PRO A 96 -8.88 -8.44 -7.10
C PRO A 96 -9.08 -8.24 -5.60
N VAL A 97 -8.93 -7.01 -5.16
CA VAL A 97 -9.26 -6.57 -3.80
C VAL A 97 -10.71 -6.10 -3.81
N LYS A 98 -11.53 -6.74 -2.98
CA LYS A 98 -12.95 -6.41 -2.88
C LYS A 98 -13.26 -5.73 -1.56
N LYS A 99 -13.76 -4.49 -1.66
CA LYS A 99 -14.26 -3.74 -0.52
C LYS A 99 -15.77 -3.92 -0.36
N VAL A 100 -16.17 -4.35 0.83
CA VAL A 100 -17.57 -4.51 1.24
C VAL A 100 -17.85 -3.58 2.41
N ILE A 101 -19.00 -2.88 2.37
CA ILE A 101 -19.51 -2.06 3.46
C ILE A 101 -20.84 -2.66 3.91
N THR A 102 -20.95 -2.97 5.20
CA THR A 102 -22.17 -3.50 5.83
C THR A 102 -22.75 -2.49 6.82
N GLY A 103 -23.93 -2.77 7.36
CA GLY A 103 -24.61 -1.90 8.32
C GLY A 103 -25.41 -0.79 7.64
N ALA A 104 -25.31 0.44 8.14
CA ALA A 104 -26.00 1.59 7.57
C ALA A 104 -25.32 2.07 6.27
N VAL A 105 -26.07 2.80 5.44
CA VAL A 105 -25.49 3.45 4.25
C VAL A 105 -24.86 4.78 4.68
N PRO A 106 -23.55 4.97 4.48
CA PRO A 106 -22.89 6.23 4.78
C PRO A 106 -23.28 7.30 3.76
N HIS A 107 -23.36 8.57 4.19
CA HIS A 107 -23.56 9.69 3.27
C HIS A 107 -22.38 9.80 2.27
N ASN A 108 -21.18 9.62 2.78
CA ASN A 108 -19.95 9.58 1.99
C ASN A 108 -19.03 8.48 2.55
N ALA A 109 -18.86 7.40 1.81
CA ALA A 109 -17.96 6.33 2.21
C ALA A 109 -16.48 6.71 2.03
N GLY A 110 -16.16 7.62 1.08
CA GLY A 110 -14.79 8.03 0.75
C GLY A 110 -13.91 6.88 0.25
N ASN A 111 -12.58 7.09 0.23
CA ASN A 111 -11.62 6.10 -0.26
C ASN A 111 -11.14 5.17 0.85
N PHE A 112 -10.93 3.92 0.53
CA PHE A 112 -10.27 2.91 1.36
C PHE A 112 -8.95 2.55 0.70
N THR A 113 -7.86 2.54 1.47
CA THR A 113 -6.51 2.27 0.96
C THR A 113 -6.09 0.86 1.34
N PHE A 114 -5.61 0.12 0.35
CA PHE A 114 -5.08 -1.24 0.50
C PHE A 114 -3.59 -1.23 0.17
N VAL A 115 -2.84 -2.10 0.82
CA VAL A 115 -1.40 -2.25 0.60
C VAL A 115 -1.11 -3.68 0.20
N LEU A 116 -0.45 -3.87 -0.96
CA LEU A 116 0.21 -5.11 -1.33
C LEU A 116 1.66 -5.02 -0.87
N LYS A 117 2.10 -5.94 -0.04
CA LYS A 117 3.45 -6.02 0.50
C LYS A 117 4.11 -7.33 0.15
N ALA A 118 5.34 -7.28 -0.36
CA ALA A 118 6.19 -8.44 -0.55
C ALA A 118 6.76 -8.92 0.80
N ILE A 119 6.62 -10.22 1.11
CA ILE A 119 7.00 -10.79 2.41
C ILE A 119 8.23 -11.68 2.31
N SER A 120 8.19 -12.72 1.46
CA SER A 120 9.29 -13.68 1.36
C SER A 120 9.30 -14.46 0.05
N THR A 121 10.45 -15.01 -0.30
CA THR A 121 10.59 -15.93 -1.43
C THR A 121 11.62 -17.01 -1.13
N THR A 122 11.45 -18.19 -1.76
CA THR A 122 12.45 -19.26 -1.80
C THR A 122 13.31 -19.22 -3.05
N ALA A 123 13.04 -18.32 -4.01
CA ALA A 123 13.85 -18.17 -5.23
C ALA A 123 15.21 -17.55 -4.90
N ALA A 124 16.28 -18.32 -5.04
CA ALA A 124 17.63 -17.95 -4.54
C ALA A 124 18.20 -16.68 -5.17
N GLU A 125 17.94 -16.43 -6.46
CA GLU A 125 18.40 -15.22 -7.16
C GLU A 125 17.51 -14.00 -6.91
N ALA A 126 16.34 -14.17 -6.28
CA ALA A 126 15.40 -13.09 -5.95
C ALA A 126 15.49 -12.65 -4.48
N ALA A 127 16.50 -13.13 -3.73
CA ALA A 127 16.69 -12.76 -2.32
C ALA A 127 16.84 -11.23 -2.19
N GLY A 128 15.86 -10.60 -1.53
CA GLY A 128 15.85 -9.16 -1.24
C GLY A 128 14.95 -8.30 -2.15
N GLN A 129 14.53 -8.79 -3.32
CA GLN A 129 13.56 -8.09 -4.17
C GLN A 129 12.61 -9.08 -4.83
N LEU A 130 11.39 -9.17 -4.31
CA LEU A 130 10.33 -9.95 -4.93
C LEU A 130 9.79 -9.21 -6.17
N PRO A 131 9.32 -9.94 -7.22
CA PRO A 131 8.61 -9.30 -8.31
C PRO A 131 7.33 -8.63 -7.78
N MET A 132 7.11 -7.40 -8.21
CA MET A 132 5.93 -6.60 -7.89
C MET A 132 5.25 -6.15 -9.18
N PRO A 133 3.98 -5.72 -9.14
CA PRO A 133 3.36 -5.06 -10.28
C PRO A 133 4.22 -3.89 -10.78
N LEU A 134 4.18 -3.64 -12.09
CA LEU A 134 5.03 -2.60 -12.71
C LEU A 134 4.79 -1.21 -12.10
N ALA A 135 3.55 -0.92 -11.71
CA ALA A 135 3.18 0.34 -11.06
C ALA A 135 3.83 0.58 -9.70
N ALA A 136 4.36 -0.47 -9.04
CA ALA A 136 5.11 -0.32 -7.79
C ALA A 136 6.46 0.41 -7.96
N GLY A 137 6.96 0.56 -9.22
CA GLY A 137 8.18 1.30 -9.52
C GLY A 137 9.45 0.76 -8.87
N GLY A 138 9.48 -0.53 -8.53
CA GLY A 138 10.60 -1.18 -7.82
C GLY A 138 10.45 -1.20 -6.29
N SER A 139 9.37 -0.63 -5.74
CA SER A 139 9.03 -0.76 -4.33
C SER A 139 8.59 -2.19 -3.99
N GLN A 140 8.82 -2.63 -2.75
CA GLN A 140 8.30 -3.89 -2.21
C GLN A 140 6.92 -3.72 -1.54
N GLU A 141 6.37 -2.53 -1.62
CA GLU A 141 5.00 -2.18 -1.21
C GLU A 141 4.34 -1.34 -2.28
N MET A 142 3.05 -1.56 -2.52
CA MET A 142 2.21 -0.80 -3.45
C MET A 142 0.87 -0.51 -2.81
N GLN A 143 0.34 0.71 -3.01
CA GLN A 143 -0.98 1.10 -2.53
C GLN A 143 -2.01 1.13 -3.65
N LEU A 144 -3.25 0.81 -3.28
CA LEU A 144 -4.42 0.82 -4.13
C LEU A 144 -5.57 1.51 -3.37
N GLU A 145 -6.34 2.34 -4.04
CA GLU A 145 -7.50 3.00 -3.45
C GLU A 145 -8.80 2.53 -4.09
N ILE A 146 -9.81 2.24 -3.26
CA ILE A 146 -11.17 1.91 -3.69
C ILE A 146 -12.13 2.94 -3.11
N GLN A 147 -12.91 3.61 -3.95
CA GLN A 147 -13.92 4.56 -3.51
C GLN A 147 -15.21 3.84 -3.11
N GLY A 148 -15.56 3.91 -1.84
CA GLY A 148 -16.75 3.23 -1.32
C GLY A 148 -16.59 1.71 -1.32
N ALA A 149 -17.67 0.99 -1.62
CA ALA A 149 -17.65 -0.44 -1.90
C ALA A 149 -17.32 -0.65 -3.37
N GLY A 150 -16.45 -1.61 -3.66
CA GLY A 150 -15.99 -1.86 -5.04
C GLY A 150 -14.93 -2.94 -5.11
N GLU A 151 -14.34 -3.09 -6.29
CA GLU A 151 -13.33 -4.09 -6.58
C GLU A 151 -12.29 -3.47 -7.52
N GLU A 152 -11.00 -3.64 -7.20
CA GLU A 152 -9.87 -3.13 -7.96
C GLU A 152 -8.69 -4.11 -7.89
N GLU A 153 -7.71 -4.00 -8.76
CA GLU A 153 -6.53 -4.86 -8.86
C GLU A 153 -5.23 -4.06 -8.75
N PHE A 154 -4.20 -4.63 -8.09
CA PHE A 154 -2.86 -4.04 -8.07
C PHE A 154 -2.14 -4.15 -9.41
N GLY A 155 -2.50 -5.13 -10.24
CA GLY A 155 -1.93 -5.39 -11.56
C GLY A 155 -1.05 -6.65 -11.62
N ASP A 156 -0.52 -6.94 -12.81
CA ASP A 156 0.18 -8.19 -13.11
C ASP A 156 1.52 -8.31 -12.41
N ILE A 157 1.81 -9.49 -11.88
CA ILE A 157 3.13 -9.86 -11.34
C ILE A 157 3.80 -10.84 -12.30
N THR A 158 5.04 -10.53 -12.71
CA THR A 158 5.84 -11.34 -13.63
C THR A 158 6.92 -12.10 -12.89
N PHE A 159 6.83 -13.42 -12.85
CA PHE A 159 7.81 -14.31 -12.22
C PHE A 159 8.80 -14.83 -13.25
N ARG A 160 10.10 -14.70 -12.97
CA ARG A 160 11.22 -15.10 -13.85
C ARG A 160 12.04 -16.26 -13.30
N LEU A 161 11.77 -16.69 -12.08
CA LEU A 161 12.47 -17.77 -11.39
C LEU A 161 11.45 -18.70 -10.73
N PRO A 162 11.69 -20.03 -10.71
CA PRO A 162 10.89 -20.96 -9.93
C PRO A 162 11.13 -20.73 -8.42
N GLY A 163 10.10 -20.92 -7.63
CA GLY A 163 10.12 -20.74 -6.20
C GLY A 163 8.75 -20.43 -5.63
N THR A 164 8.69 -20.24 -4.31
CA THR A 164 7.50 -19.77 -3.61
C THR A 164 7.66 -18.30 -3.31
N TYR A 165 6.62 -17.52 -3.57
CA TYR A 165 6.58 -16.07 -3.34
C TYR A 165 5.38 -15.76 -2.47
N VAL A 166 5.59 -15.06 -1.37
CA VAL A 166 4.55 -14.73 -0.38
C VAL A 166 4.37 -13.23 -0.33
N TYR A 167 3.12 -12.79 -0.45
CA TYR A 167 2.69 -11.40 -0.33
C TYR A 167 1.59 -11.30 0.72
N GLU A 168 1.37 -10.10 1.20
CA GLU A 168 0.28 -9.76 2.10
C GLU A 168 -0.51 -8.58 1.53
N ILE A 169 -1.84 -8.69 1.55
CA ILE A 169 -2.75 -7.59 1.25
C ILE A 169 -3.41 -7.18 2.55
N SER A 170 -3.35 -5.90 2.91
CA SER A 170 -3.99 -5.35 4.10
C SER A 170 -4.74 -4.07 3.79
N GLU A 171 -5.81 -3.79 4.54
CA GLU A 171 -6.49 -2.50 4.55
C GLU A 171 -5.82 -1.57 5.55
N LEU A 172 -5.53 -0.32 5.16
CA LEU A 172 -5.02 0.69 6.09
C LEU A 172 -6.18 1.28 6.89
N PRO A 173 -6.11 1.26 8.25
CA PRO A 173 -7.13 1.87 9.07
C PRO A 173 -7.06 3.39 8.95
N ILE A 174 -8.00 3.98 8.25
CA ILE A 174 -8.18 5.42 8.22
C ILE A 174 -9.22 5.72 9.30
N GLY A 175 -8.85 6.46 10.36
CA GLY A 175 -9.71 6.78 11.51
C GLY A 175 -10.97 7.55 11.13
N ARG A 176 -11.89 6.90 10.41
CA ARG A 176 -13.15 7.45 9.94
C ARG A 176 -14.26 7.18 10.94
N ARG A 177 -14.93 8.26 11.37
CA ARG A 177 -16.04 8.16 12.31
C ARG A 177 -17.16 7.28 11.72
N GLY A 178 -17.66 6.35 12.53
CA GLY A 178 -18.75 5.43 12.15
C GLY A 178 -18.31 4.14 11.49
N PHE A 179 -17.04 4.01 10.99
CA PHE A 179 -16.54 2.78 10.42
C PHE A 179 -15.74 1.95 11.42
N SER A 180 -16.02 0.65 11.47
CA SER A 180 -15.09 -0.37 11.95
C SER A 180 -14.34 -0.95 10.77
N PHE A 181 -13.02 -1.13 10.88
CA PHE A 181 -12.19 -1.64 9.80
C PHE A 181 -11.91 -3.13 9.97
N ASP A 182 -11.70 -3.81 8.85
CA ASP A 182 -11.27 -5.21 8.82
C ASP A 182 -9.75 -5.28 9.05
N PRO A 183 -9.28 -5.72 10.23
CA PRO A 183 -7.86 -5.70 10.57
C PRO A 183 -7.09 -6.89 10.01
N ASP A 184 -7.77 -7.88 9.41
CA ASP A 184 -7.15 -9.14 9.05
C ASP A 184 -6.60 -9.10 7.63
N PRO A 185 -5.28 -9.29 7.45
CA PRO A 185 -4.67 -9.34 6.15
C PRO A 185 -5.03 -10.63 5.40
N VAL A 186 -4.88 -10.57 4.09
CA VAL A 186 -4.94 -11.73 3.19
C VAL A 186 -3.51 -12.08 2.78
N THR A 187 -3.07 -13.28 3.09
CA THR A 187 -1.79 -13.82 2.61
C THR A 187 -1.99 -14.42 1.22
N VAL A 188 -1.19 -14.01 0.25
CA VAL A 188 -1.19 -14.49 -1.12
C VAL A 188 0.10 -15.24 -1.38
N THR A 189 0.00 -16.52 -1.73
CA THR A 189 1.16 -17.36 -2.03
C THR A 189 1.13 -17.79 -3.49
N TYR A 190 2.19 -17.49 -4.22
CA TYR A 190 2.43 -17.99 -5.57
C TYR A 190 3.49 -19.09 -5.53
N VAL A 191 3.19 -20.22 -6.14
CA VAL A 191 4.14 -21.31 -6.37
C VAL A 191 4.47 -21.35 -7.86
N VAL A 192 5.73 -21.02 -8.18
CA VAL A 192 6.24 -20.99 -9.55
C VAL A 192 7.09 -22.24 -9.80
N THR A 193 6.71 -23.00 -10.80
CA THR A 193 7.41 -24.22 -11.23
C THR A 193 7.95 -24.05 -12.65
N GLN A 194 9.04 -24.76 -12.97
CA GLN A 194 9.63 -24.77 -14.32
C GLN A 194 9.34 -26.10 -15.01
N SER A 195 8.86 -26.02 -16.25
CA SER A 195 8.72 -27.18 -17.16
C SER A 195 9.39 -26.85 -18.49
N GLY A 196 10.58 -27.43 -18.71
CA GLY A 196 11.40 -27.08 -19.87
C GLY A 196 11.77 -25.60 -19.91
N SER A 197 11.38 -24.92 -20.98
CA SER A 197 11.63 -23.49 -21.20
C SER A 197 10.50 -22.56 -20.70
N VAL A 198 9.52 -23.08 -19.94
CA VAL A 198 8.35 -22.32 -19.50
C VAL A 198 8.24 -22.36 -17.99
N LEU A 199 7.93 -21.21 -17.38
CA LEU A 199 7.52 -21.10 -15.98
C LEU A 199 5.99 -21.11 -15.90
N ASN A 200 5.46 -21.85 -14.92
CA ASN A 200 4.04 -21.90 -14.60
C ASN A 200 3.87 -21.48 -13.15
N ALA A 201 2.86 -20.66 -12.87
CA ALA A 201 2.57 -20.22 -11.52
C ALA A 201 1.15 -20.59 -11.11
N THR A 202 0.99 -20.95 -9.84
CA THR A 202 -0.32 -21.17 -9.19
C THR A 202 -0.42 -20.27 -7.99
N ARG A 203 -1.65 -19.80 -7.67
CA ARG A 203 -1.94 -18.90 -6.56
C ARG A 203 -2.84 -19.58 -5.53
N THR A 204 -2.54 -19.37 -4.26
CA THR A 204 -3.42 -19.67 -3.12
C THR A 204 -3.52 -18.44 -2.23
N MET A 205 -4.65 -18.28 -1.56
CA MET A 205 -4.88 -17.17 -0.65
C MET A 205 -5.46 -17.68 0.67
N GLU A 206 -5.07 -17.02 1.76
CA GLU A 206 -5.55 -17.34 3.10
C GLU A 206 -5.86 -16.05 3.87
N LYS A 207 -6.96 -16.09 4.63
CA LYS A 207 -7.33 -15.06 5.60
C LYS A 207 -7.64 -15.73 6.93
N ARG A 208 -7.00 -15.27 8.04
CA ARG A 208 -7.14 -15.90 9.37
C ARG A 208 -6.82 -17.40 9.37
N GLY A 209 -5.88 -17.86 8.53
CA GLY A 209 -5.53 -19.27 8.39
C GLY A 209 -6.58 -20.14 7.68
N GLN A 210 -7.56 -19.51 7.02
CA GLN A 210 -8.56 -20.21 6.21
C GLN A 210 -8.33 -19.87 4.73
N ALA A 211 -8.40 -20.89 3.87
CA ALA A 211 -8.31 -20.70 2.43
C ALA A 211 -9.47 -19.85 1.92
N VAL A 212 -9.15 -18.85 1.10
CA VAL A 212 -10.12 -17.95 0.47
C VAL A 212 -9.87 -17.88 -1.03
N THR A 213 -10.89 -17.53 -1.80
CA THR A 213 -10.80 -17.37 -3.27
C THR A 213 -10.71 -15.91 -3.70
N GLU A 214 -11.09 -14.98 -2.83
CA GLU A 214 -11.08 -13.53 -3.06
C GLU A 214 -10.47 -12.79 -1.86
N ALA A 215 -9.79 -11.67 -2.11
CA ALA A 215 -9.28 -10.79 -1.06
C ALA A 215 -10.36 -9.80 -0.62
N VAL A 216 -11.31 -10.27 0.20
CA VAL A 216 -12.46 -9.49 0.67
C VAL A 216 -12.14 -8.79 2.00
N PHE A 217 -12.38 -7.47 2.06
CA PHE A 217 -12.30 -6.66 3.26
C PHE A 217 -13.66 -6.05 3.56
N THR A 218 -14.20 -6.36 4.75
CA THR A 218 -15.54 -5.95 5.14
C THR A 218 -15.48 -4.97 6.30
N ASN A 219 -15.99 -3.75 6.09
CA ASN A 219 -16.16 -2.76 7.14
C ASN A 219 -17.63 -2.60 7.48
N GLU A 220 -17.95 -2.47 8.75
CA GLU A 220 -19.29 -2.13 9.20
C GLU A 220 -19.39 -0.63 9.42
N PHE A 221 -20.47 -0.01 8.93
CA PHE A 221 -20.76 1.39 9.15
C PHE A 221 -21.98 1.55 10.05
N GLU A 222 -21.77 2.27 11.15
CA GLU A 222 -22.84 2.75 12.02
C GLU A 222 -22.91 4.27 11.94
N LYS A 223 -24.13 4.81 11.75
CA LYS A 223 -24.31 6.26 11.69
C LYS A 223 -23.81 6.92 12.96
N PRO A 224 -22.75 7.75 12.87
CA PRO A 224 -22.18 8.43 14.03
C PRO A 224 -23.08 9.57 14.51
N ASN A 225 -22.78 10.09 15.69
CA ASN A 225 -23.35 11.32 16.20
C ASN A 225 -22.39 12.48 15.93
N TYR A 226 -22.95 13.62 15.53
CA TYR A 226 -22.25 14.88 15.35
C TYR A 226 -22.68 15.91 16.38
N ILE A 227 -21.81 16.87 16.69
CA ILE A 227 -22.08 17.92 17.66
C ILE A 227 -22.38 19.21 16.90
N VAL A 228 -23.56 19.77 17.18
CA VAL A 228 -23.94 21.10 16.72
C VAL A 228 -23.77 22.08 17.88
N THR A 229 -22.76 22.92 17.79
CA THR A 229 -22.44 23.94 18.79
C THR A 229 -23.10 25.26 18.40
N PHE A 230 -23.67 25.97 19.38
CA PHE A 230 -24.30 27.27 19.20
C PHE A 230 -23.47 28.34 19.89
N ASP A 231 -22.74 29.13 19.11
CA ASP A 231 -22.02 30.29 19.59
C ASP A 231 -22.94 31.51 19.59
N GLY A 232 -23.30 32.01 20.78
CA GLY A 232 -24.16 33.18 20.94
C GLY A 232 -23.51 34.49 20.52
N ASN A 233 -22.23 34.53 20.11
CA ASN A 233 -21.51 35.68 19.61
C ASN A 233 -21.69 36.93 20.50
N GLY A 234 -21.30 36.77 21.77
CA GLY A 234 -21.45 37.83 22.78
C GLY A 234 -22.81 37.82 23.49
N ALA A 235 -23.63 36.80 23.32
CA ALA A 235 -24.87 36.66 24.09
C ALA A 235 -24.61 36.48 25.59
N TRP A 236 -25.48 37.03 26.44
CA TRP A 236 -25.34 36.97 27.89
C TRP A 236 -25.41 35.60 28.51
N ARG A 237 -25.94 34.62 27.79
CA ARG A 237 -26.07 33.22 28.25
C ARG A 237 -25.60 32.26 27.17
N PRO A 238 -24.82 31.25 27.53
CA PRO A 238 -24.38 30.23 26.59
C PRO A 238 -25.58 29.38 26.10
N PHE A 239 -25.34 28.66 25.04
CA PHE A 239 -26.25 27.68 24.46
C PHE A 239 -25.72 26.26 24.66
N GLU A 240 -26.59 25.32 24.92
CA GLU A 240 -26.28 23.91 24.96
C GLU A 240 -26.03 23.40 23.53
N SER A 241 -24.98 22.61 23.36
CA SER A 241 -24.75 21.89 22.11
C SER A 241 -25.77 20.77 21.93
N GLN A 242 -26.10 20.46 20.70
CA GLN A 242 -26.96 19.34 20.35
C GLN A 242 -26.11 18.17 19.80
N THR A 243 -26.45 16.95 20.22
CA THR A 243 -25.92 15.73 19.62
C THR A 243 -26.93 15.24 18.59
N VAL A 244 -26.53 15.24 17.33
CA VAL A 244 -27.38 14.93 16.17
C VAL A 244 -26.83 13.70 15.47
N ARG A 245 -27.65 12.65 15.29
CA ARG A 245 -27.23 11.47 14.53
C ARG A 245 -27.12 11.82 13.04
N GLU A 246 -26.14 11.27 12.36
CA GLU A 246 -25.89 11.47 10.92
C GLU A 246 -27.17 11.41 10.10
N GLY A 247 -27.39 12.42 9.29
CA GLY A 247 -28.53 12.54 8.40
C GLY A 247 -29.82 13.00 9.06
N LEU A 248 -29.81 13.29 10.38
CA LEU A 248 -30.91 13.99 11.06
C LEU A 248 -30.64 15.50 11.09
N MET A 249 -31.70 16.28 11.33
CA MET A 249 -31.65 17.75 11.41
C MET A 249 -31.37 18.22 12.83
N ALA A 250 -30.63 19.32 12.96
CA ALA A 250 -30.55 20.05 14.22
C ALA A 250 -31.84 20.84 14.46
N SER A 251 -32.12 21.14 15.72
CA SER A 251 -33.26 22.00 16.09
C SER A 251 -32.78 23.42 16.39
N GLU A 252 -33.46 24.42 15.86
CA GLU A 252 -33.18 25.81 16.25
C GLU A 252 -33.45 26.01 17.76
N PRO A 253 -32.49 26.61 18.51
CA PRO A 253 -32.75 26.90 19.93
C PRO A 253 -33.99 27.77 20.13
N ILE A 254 -34.88 27.30 21.01
CA ILE A 254 -36.13 28.02 21.30
C ILE A 254 -35.82 29.43 21.83
N ARG A 255 -34.80 29.55 22.71
CA ARG A 255 -34.35 30.82 23.27
C ARG A 255 -33.49 31.53 22.21
N LYS A 256 -33.86 32.75 21.84
CA LYS A 256 -33.04 33.58 20.96
C LYS A 256 -31.86 34.20 21.74
N PRO A 257 -30.69 34.30 21.13
CA PRO A 257 -29.56 34.99 21.76
C PRO A 257 -29.82 36.47 21.94
N VAL A 258 -29.38 36.99 23.08
CA VAL A 258 -29.52 38.43 23.46
C VAL A 258 -28.16 38.95 23.93
N ARG A 259 -27.70 40.05 23.37
CA ARG A 259 -26.49 40.79 23.78
C ARG A 259 -26.82 42.27 24.06
N SER A 260 -25.81 43.05 24.45
CA SER A 260 -25.98 44.45 24.85
C SER A 260 -26.49 45.36 23.73
N TYR A 261 -26.23 45.01 22.49
CA TYR A 261 -26.61 45.78 21.29
C TYR A 261 -26.85 44.87 20.11
N GLY A 262 -27.58 45.34 19.11
CA GLY A 262 -27.94 44.61 17.92
C GLY A 262 -29.14 43.66 18.10
N LYS A 263 -29.89 43.48 17.05
CA LYS A 263 -31.04 42.59 16.98
C LYS A 263 -30.62 41.26 16.35
N PHE A 264 -30.89 40.15 17.02
CA PHE A 264 -30.61 38.81 16.47
C PHE A 264 -31.36 38.59 15.12
N ILE A 265 -30.60 38.23 14.09
CA ILE A 265 -31.15 38.00 12.73
C ILE A 265 -31.11 36.52 12.31
N GLY A 266 -30.32 35.66 12.96
CA GLY A 266 -30.29 34.25 12.66
C GLY A 266 -29.02 33.55 13.09
N TRP A 267 -29.01 32.22 12.92
CA TRP A 267 -27.85 31.37 13.07
C TRP A 267 -27.16 31.18 11.72
N TYR A 268 -25.84 31.27 11.69
CA TYR A 268 -25.03 31.23 10.48
C TYR A 268 -23.94 30.17 10.57
N LEU A 269 -23.70 29.48 9.46
CA LEU A 269 -22.59 28.56 9.26
C LEU A 269 -21.70 29.15 8.15
N ASP A 270 -20.41 29.35 8.42
CA ASP A 270 -19.44 29.89 7.46
C ASP A 270 -19.89 31.20 6.78
N GLY A 271 -20.57 32.05 7.56
CA GLY A 271 -21.07 33.35 7.09
C GLY A 271 -22.34 33.30 6.25
N GLN A 272 -22.97 32.18 6.10
CA GLN A 272 -24.27 31.99 5.42
C GLN A 272 -25.37 31.66 6.42
N PRO A 273 -26.62 32.14 6.23
CA PRO A 273 -27.75 31.74 7.07
C PRO A 273 -27.91 30.22 7.06
N TYR A 274 -27.97 29.61 8.25
CA TYR A 274 -28.14 28.17 8.39
C TYR A 274 -29.62 27.77 8.26
N ASP A 275 -29.85 26.77 7.38
CA ASP A 275 -31.18 26.16 7.17
C ASP A 275 -31.32 24.92 8.06
N PHE A 276 -32.13 24.99 9.12
CA PHE A 276 -32.39 23.89 10.03
C PHE A 276 -33.18 22.73 9.42
N SER A 277 -33.61 22.83 8.17
CA SER A 277 -34.20 21.71 7.41
C SER A 277 -33.13 20.80 6.77
N GLN A 278 -31.86 21.21 6.81
CA GLN A 278 -30.76 20.44 6.24
C GLN A 278 -30.26 19.39 7.23
N PRO A 279 -29.94 18.17 6.76
CA PRO A 279 -29.35 17.14 7.59
C PRO A 279 -27.89 17.45 7.97
N VAL A 280 -27.50 17.00 9.17
CA VAL A 280 -26.14 17.18 9.71
C VAL A 280 -25.26 15.97 9.33
N TYR A 281 -24.08 16.25 8.79
CA TYR A 281 -23.09 15.24 8.37
C TYR A 281 -21.68 15.48 8.93
N ASP A 282 -21.51 16.52 9.77
CA ASP A 282 -20.24 16.85 10.43
C ASP A 282 -20.51 17.60 11.74
N ASP A 283 -19.46 17.75 12.57
CA ASP A 283 -19.50 18.65 13.70
C ASP A 283 -19.50 20.09 13.19
N ILE A 284 -20.51 20.89 13.57
CA ILE A 284 -20.66 22.28 13.10
C ILE A 284 -20.79 23.24 14.25
N THR A 285 -20.36 24.49 14.05
CA THR A 285 -20.58 25.59 14.97
C THR A 285 -21.41 26.67 14.30
N LEU A 286 -22.61 26.88 14.81
CA LEU A 286 -23.53 27.92 14.36
C LEU A 286 -23.31 29.17 15.15
N ILE A 287 -23.03 30.29 14.47
CA ILE A 287 -22.75 31.59 15.08
C ILE A 287 -23.99 32.47 15.00
N ALA A 288 -24.38 33.04 16.13
CA ALA A 288 -25.46 34.05 16.16
C ALA A 288 -25.02 35.33 15.44
N MET A 289 -25.83 35.78 14.48
CA MET A 289 -25.63 37.04 13.78
C MET A 289 -26.66 38.07 14.24
N TYR A 290 -26.23 39.36 14.26
CA TYR A 290 -27.05 40.45 14.72
C TYR A 290 -27.00 41.61 13.74
N ASP A 291 -28.10 42.32 13.64
CA ASP A 291 -28.21 43.61 12.97
C ASP A 291 -27.88 44.71 13.99
N ASP A 292 -26.82 45.44 13.78
CA ASP A 292 -26.32 46.49 14.66
C ASP A 292 -26.72 47.91 14.16
N SER A 293 -27.60 47.98 13.13
CA SER A 293 -27.99 49.25 12.51
C SER A 293 -28.79 50.20 13.45
N ASP A 294 -29.44 49.67 14.49
CA ASP A 294 -30.23 50.44 15.44
C ASP A 294 -29.40 51.11 16.56
N SER A 295 -28.07 50.94 16.59
CA SER A 295 -27.22 51.45 17.66
C SER A 295 -26.81 52.92 17.50
N ASP A 296 -27.05 53.57 16.35
CA ASP A 296 -26.63 54.95 16.06
C ASP A 296 -27.68 56.02 16.37
N ASN A 297 -28.84 55.70 16.94
CA ASN A 297 -29.94 56.68 17.09
C ASN A 297 -30.19 57.17 18.55
N THR A 298 -29.18 57.15 19.44
CA THR A 298 -29.31 57.72 20.79
C THR A 298 -28.22 58.77 21.14
N SER A 299 -27.82 59.61 20.15
CA SER A 299 -27.11 60.86 20.48
C SER A 299 -27.56 61.97 19.53
N GLY A 300 -28.82 62.29 19.57
CA GLY A 300 -29.43 63.37 18.83
C GLY A 300 -30.35 64.20 19.71
N GLY A 301 -29.82 65.23 20.33
CA GLY A 301 -30.54 66.44 20.53
C GLY A 301 -31.53 66.54 21.68
N SER A 302 -31.13 67.17 22.72
CA SER A 302 -32.00 68.11 23.37
C SER A 302 -31.23 69.48 23.55
N GLY A 303 -31.40 70.33 22.54
CA GLY A 303 -31.09 71.73 22.62
C GLY A 303 -32.18 72.38 23.45
N GLY A 304 -31.79 73.18 24.44
CA GLY A 304 -32.67 74.01 25.19
C GLY A 304 -31.84 75.20 25.74
N GLY A 305 -32.04 76.37 25.12
CA GLY A 305 -31.33 77.58 25.30
C GLY A 305 -31.44 78.22 26.65
N GLY A 306 -30.60 79.23 26.83
CA GLY A 306 -30.80 80.26 27.89
C GLY A 306 -29.51 80.79 28.42
N GLY A 307 -29.09 81.91 27.89
CA GLY A 307 -28.47 83.12 28.25
C GLY A 307 -27.75 83.29 29.57
N GLY A 308 -26.68 84.07 29.51
CA GLY A 308 -26.22 84.78 30.69
C GLY A 308 -24.72 85.02 30.76
N SER A 309 -24.37 86.20 30.44
CA SER A 309 -23.08 86.93 30.48
C SER A 309 -22.29 86.84 31.76
N ARG A 310 -21.03 87.21 31.58
CA ARG A 310 -20.02 87.85 32.42
C ARG A 310 -19.03 86.94 33.12
N GLY A 311 -17.77 87.05 32.73
CA GLY A 311 -16.82 88.02 33.15
C GLY A 311 -15.74 87.45 33.99
N GLY A 312 -14.51 87.66 33.66
CA GLY A 312 -13.37 87.74 34.58
C GLY A 312 -12.25 86.74 34.38
N SER A 313 -11.33 87.04 33.55
CA SER A 313 -9.97 87.44 33.89
C SER A 313 -9.02 86.47 34.56
N SER A 314 -7.95 86.31 33.83
CA SER A 314 -6.55 86.21 34.23
C SER A 314 -5.96 84.89 34.74
N GLY A 315 -4.91 84.58 34.06
CA GLY A 315 -3.67 84.12 34.64
C GLY A 315 -3.09 82.81 34.22
N GLY A 316 -2.27 82.76 33.25
CA GLY A 316 -0.86 82.56 33.38
C GLY A 316 -0.36 81.16 33.31
N GLY A 317 0.49 80.91 32.35
CA GLY A 317 1.62 79.95 32.49
C GLY A 317 1.66 78.79 31.57
N SER A 318 2.15 79.02 30.45
CA SER A 318 3.39 78.56 29.80
C SER A 318 3.79 77.06 29.79
N ARG A 319 4.10 76.64 28.57
CA ARG A 319 5.07 75.69 28.11
C ARG A 319 4.61 74.23 28.15
N GLY A 320 4.74 73.46 27.11
CA GLY A 320 5.46 73.46 25.88
C GLY A 320 5.47 72.05 25.36
N GLY A 321 5.59 71.93 24.07
CA GLY A 321 6.15 70.72 23.44
C GLY A 321 5.16 69.81 22.68
N SER A 322 5.02 70.14 21.46
CA SER A 322 5.52 69.47 20.22
C SER A 322 4.97 68.11 19.87
N SER A 323 4.27 68.14 18.75
CA SER A 323 4.31 67.23 17.57
C SER A 323 4.14 65.74 17.81
N SER A 324 3.27 65.03 17.12
CA SER A 324 3.27 64.77 15.69
C SER A 324 2.07 63.93 15.25
N ARG A 325 1.70 64.19 14.06
CA ARG A 325 0.70 63.52 13.23
C ARG A 325 0.98 62.02 13.08
N GLY A 326 -0.06 61.22 12.95
CA GLY A 326 0.02 59.86 12.46
C GLY A 326 -1.36 59.28 12.16
N ASN A 327 -1.85 59.56 10.97
CA ASN A 327 -2.96 58.82 10.33
C ASN A 327 -2.51 57.38 10.11
N GLY A 328 -3.29 56.37 10.51
CA GLY A 328 -3.06 55.00 10.23
C GLY A 328 -4.39 54.25 10.06
N ARG A 329 -4.82 54.15 8.83
CA ARG A 329 -5.86 53.16 8.40
C ARG A 329 -5.33 51.78 8.61
N GLY A 330 -5.97 50.97 9.43
CA GLY A 330 -5.71 49.53 9.54
C GLY A 330 -6.58 48.73 8.55
N SER A 331 -5.93 48.19 7.54
CA SER A 331 -6.48 47.18 6.64
C SER A 331 -6.49 45.82 7.33
N HIS A 332 -7.60 45.13 7.19
CA HIS A 332 -7.75 43.70 7.46
C HIS A 332 -6.86 42.89 6.53
N ILE A 333 -6.01 42.07 7.09
CA ILE A 333 -5.26 41.03 6.34
C ILE A 333 -5.79 39.66 6.73
N VAL A 334 -6.29 38.96 5.75
CA VAL A 334 -6.67 37.55 5.78
C VAL A 334 -5.39 36.73 5.56
N PRO A 335 -5.05 35.68 6.32
CA PRO A 335 -3.93 34.82 6.01
C PRO A 335 -4.35 33.71 5.06
N THR A 336 -3.70 33.64 3.91
CA THR A 336 -3.68 32.47 3.01
C THR A 336 -2.57 31.50 3.41
N PRO A 337 -2.72 30.17 3.25
CA PRO A 337 -1.67 29.21 3.59
C PRO A 337 -0.62 29.12 2.48
N SER A 338 0.64 29.27 2.87
CA SER A 338 1.82 29.13 2.01
C SER A 338 2.22 27.68 1.81
N ALA A 339 2.49 27.34 0.57
CA ALA A 339 3.13 26.12 0.11
C ALA A 339 4.62 26.10 0.50
N ASN A 340 5.09 24.98 1.03
CA ASN A 340 6.50 24.72 1.31
C ASN A 340 7.19 24.14 0.06
N ILE A 341 8.20 24.88 -0.40
CA ILE A 341 9.18 24.45 -1.40
C ILE A 341 10.40 23.92 -0.65
N ALA A 342 10.80 22.70 -1.03
CA ALA A 342 12.02 22.05 -0.59
C ALA A 342 13.27 22.74 -1.18
N THR A 343 14.27 23.00 -0.35
CA THR A 343 15.63 23.29 -0.78
C THR A 343 16.61 22.36 -0.07
N THR A 344 17.38 21.65 -0.89
CA THR A 344 18.54 20.82 -0.59
C THR A 344 19.70 21.67 -0.06
N PRO A 345 20.53 21.18 0.87
CA PRO A 345 21.88 21.71 1.05
C PRO A 345 22.96 20.76 0.54
N ALA A 346 23.93 21.38 -0.12
CA ALA A 346 25.16 20.79 -0.64
C ALA A 346 26.19 20.49 0.47
N GLN A 347 27.08 19.55 0.11
CA GLN A 347 28.28 19.09 0.82
C GLN A 347 29.35 20.17 1.01
N THR A 348 30.10 20.02 2.10
CA THR A 348 31.56 20.15 2.28
C THR A 348 31.84 19.71 3.71
N GLY A 349 32.69 18.77 4.05
CA GLY A 349 34.10 18.61 3.81
C GLY A 349 34.82 18.63 5.14
N ASP A 350 35.44 17.52 5.46
CA ASP A 350 36.78 17.35 6.05
C ASP A 350 37.02 17.25 7.58
N SER A 351 37.68 16.11 7.86
CA SER A 351 38.84 15.80 8.76
C SER A 351 38.63 15.68 10.27
N ASP A 352 38.96 14.55 10.71
CA ASP A 352 40.15 14.04 11.37
C ASP A 352 40.06 13.70 12.89
N ALA A 353 40.46 12.47 13.15
CA ALA A 353 41.39 11.96 14.15
C ALA A 353 40.95 11.57 15.58
N THR A 354 41.19 10.26 15.82
CA THR A 354 41.84 9.66 17.03
C THR A 354 41.04 9.69 18.34
N ASP A 355 41.04 8.72 19.15
CA ASP A 355 41.85 7.55 19.50
C ASP A 355 41.25 6.89 20.77
N LYS A 356 41.54 5.57 20.91
CA LYS A 356 41.73 4.78 22.15
C LYS A 356 40.54 4.39 23.03
N GLN A 357 40.31 3.12 22.99
CA GLN A 357 40.85 2.07 23.92
C GLN A 357 40.04 1.76 25.19
N GLN A 358 39.73 0.51 25.29
CA GLN A 358 39.98 -0.50 26.33
C GLN A 358 38.89 -0.62 27.38
N SER A 359 38.46 -1.75 27.84
CA SER A 359 38.88 -3.13 27.92
C SER A 359 37.92 -3.89 28.86
N SER A 360 37.78 -5.21 28.58
CA SER A 360 37.66 -6.29 29.58
C SER A 360 36.48 -6.25 30.57
N ASP A 361 35.83 -7.32 30.90
CA ASP A 361 36.30 -8.61 31.30
C ASP A 361 35.13 -9.61 31.49
N SER A 362 35.41 -10.80 31.16
CA SER A 362 34.99 -12.13 31.57
C SER A 362 33.91 -12.33 32.65
N GLY A 363 33.08 -13.34 32.40
CA GLY A 363 32.28 -13.99 33.42
C GLY A 363 31.58 -15.26 32.94
N LYS A 364 32.29 -16.32 32.98
CA LYS A 364 32.07 -17.75 32.72
C LYS A 364 31.11 -18.41 33.73
N ARG A 365 30.50 -19.52 33.28
CA ARG A 365 29.95 -20.69 34.02
C ARG A 365 28.43 -20.75 34.12
N THR A 366 27.74 -21.89 33.99
CA THR A 366 28.05 -23.32 33.81
C THR A 366 26.76 -24.04 33.50
N ALA A 367 26.89 -25.12 32.80
CA ALA A 367 25.97 -26.21 32.48
C ALA A 367 25.03 -26.68 33.61
N GLY A 368 23.85 -27.16 33.19
CA GLY A 368 22.96 -27.98 33.99
C GLY A 368 22.10 -28.86 33.09
N THR A 369 22.55 -30.06 32.90
CA THR A 369 21.90 -31.23 32.26
C THR A 369 21.04 -31.96 33.27
N GLU A 370 19.80 -32.34 32.92
CA GLU A 370 19.02 -33.49 33.44
C GLU A 370 17.83 -33.69 32.56
N LYS A 371 17.69 -34.70 31.80
CA LYS A 371 17.57 -36.16 31.82
C LYS A 371 16.21 -36.64 32.37
N ILE A 372 15.40 -37.12 31.44
CA ILE A 372 14.54 -38.32 31.33
C ILE A 372 13.54 -38.58 32.47
N GLU A 373 12.25 -38.80 32.07
CA GLU A 373 11.57 -40.08 32.34
C GLU A 373 10.34 -40.29 31.42
N LYS A 374 10.34 -41.46 30.84
CA LYS A 374 9.23 -42.18 30.21
C LYS A 374 8.31 -42.73 31.29
N LEU A 375 7.01 -42.74 31.03
CA LEU A 375 6.15 -43.81 31.55
C LEU A 375 5.06 -44.16 30.55
N ASP A 376 5.11 -45.39 30.14
CA ASP A 376 4.14 -46.17 29.38
C ASP A 376 2.90 -46.53 30.24
N GLY A 377 1.78 -46.85 29.57
CA GLY A 377 0.65 -47.52 30.22
C GLY A 377 -0.62 -47.38 29.41
N GLU A 378 -0.83 -48.14 28.49
CA GLU A 378 -1.62 -49.30 28.13
C GLU A 378 -3.08 -49.34 28.61
N SER A 379 -3.92 -49.61 27.64
CA SER A 379 -5.00 -50.60 27.47
C SER A 379 -6.46 -50.16 27.71
N GLY A 380 -7.33 -50.61 26.79
CA GLY A 380 -8.71 -50.88 27.09
C GLY A 380 -9.73 -50.72 25.98
N SER A 381 -9.67 -51.66 25.09
CA SER A 381 -10.73 -52.21 24.21
C SER A 381 -12.19 -52.09 24.72
N ARG A 382 -13.16 -51.72 23.87
CA ARG A 382 -14.32 -52.60 23.53
C ARG A 382 -15.25 -52.06 22.45
N ARG A 383 -15.41 -52.85 21.47
CA ARG A 383 -16.43 -52.93 20.40
C ARG A 383 -17.88 -52.71 20.90
N LYS A 384 -18.72 -52.13 20.05
CA LYS A 384 -19.99 -52.76 19.61
C LYS A 384 -20.50 -52.19 18.31
N LYS A 385 -20.80 -53.10 17.42
CA LYS A 385 -21.51 -53.05 16.14
C LYS A 385 -23.01 -52.80 16.36
N GLN A 386 -23.67 -52.14 15.41
CA GLN A 386 -24.93 -52.57 14.74
C GLN A 386 -25.39 -51.44 13.81
N THR A 387 -25.37 -51.59 12.53
CA THR A 387 -26.21 -52.19 11.48
C THR A 387 -27.53 -51.49 11.20
N SER A 388 -27.64 -51.14 9.93
CA SER A 388 -28.75 -51.16 8.99
C SER A 388 -29.75 -50.04 8.91
N GLY A 389 -30.03 -49.63 7.66
CA GLY A 389 -31.24 -48.93 7.30
C GLY A 389 -31.17 -48.14 5.99
N ASP A 390 -31.17 -48.87 4.93
CA ASP A 390 -31.40 -48.49 3.53
C ASP A 390 -32.72 -47.68 3.38
N LYS A 391 -32.72 -46.56 2.63
CA LYS A 391 -33.84 -46.18 1.76
C LYS A 391 -33.44 -45.14 0.73
N LYS A 392 -33.30 -45.62 -0.49
CA LYS A 392 -33.38 -44.90 -1.76
C LYS A 392 -34.61 -43.98 -1.82
N ARG A 393 -34.45 -42.75 -2.20
CA ARG A 393 -35.47 -42.00 -2.93
C ARG A 393 -34.81 -41.16 -4.04
N LYS A 394 -34.95 -41.65 -5.25
CA LYS A 394 -34.87 -40.92 -6.52
C LYS A 394 -35.93 -39.83 -6.53
N ARG A 395 -35.55 -38.61 -6.89
CA ARG A 395 -36.45 -37.64 -7.53
C ARG A 395 -35.70 -36.88 -8.62
N ARG A 396 -36.18 -37.09 -9.78
CA ARG A 396 -36.14 -36.54 -11.12
C ARG A 396 -35.87 -35.06 -11.21
N LEU A 397 -35.00 -34.72 -12.19
CA LEU A 397 -34.86 -33.46 -12.90
C LEU A 397 -36.14 -33.11 -13.69
N PRO A 398 -36.43 -31.85 -13.93
CA PRO A 398 -37.09 -31.41 -15.15
C PRO A 398 -36.08 -30.75 -16.09
N LYS A 399 -36.19 -31.19 -17.36
CA LYS A 399 -35.62 -30.56 -18.54
C LYS A 399 -36.44 -29.36 -18.93
N THR A 400 -35.78 -28.52 -19.76
CA THR A 400 -36.24 -27.49 -20.69
C THR A 400 -36.20 -26.06 -20.18
N GLY A 401 -35.40 -25.26 -20.88
CA GLY A 401 -35.70 -24.18 -21.73
C GLY A 401 -34.45 -23.44 -22.20
N GLU A 402 -34.05 -23.72 -23.42
CA GLU A 402 -33.26 -22.82 -24.27
C GLU A 402 -33.92 -21.45 -24.37
N GLN A 403 -33.10 -20.44 -24.36
CA GLN A 403 -33.12 -19.17 -25.10
C GLN A 403 -32.69 -18.02 -24.20
N THR A 404 -31.53 -17.54 -24.38
CA THR A 404 -31.18 -16.21 -24.93
C THR A 404 -29.68 -15.98 -24.80
N LEU A 405 -28.95 -16.52 -25.77
CA LEU A 405 -27.64 -15.96 -26.18
C LEU A 405 -27.95 -14.90 -27.24
N GLY A 406 -27.56 -13.66 -26.97
CA GLY A 406 -27.61 -12.64 -27.97
C GLY A 406 -27.91 -11.27 -27.41
N LYS A 407 -26.87 -10.55 -26.93
CA LYS A 407 -26.69 -9.08 -26.96
C LYS A 407 -25.68 -8.66 -25.88
N PHE A 408 -24.41 -8.93 -26.10
CA PHE A 408 -23.30 -8.21 -25.46
C PHE A 408 -21.99 -8.44 -26.25
N LEU A 409 -22.04 -8.14 -27.55
CA LEU A 409 -20.86 -8.06 -28.40
C LEU A 409 -21.15 -7.07 -29.52
N LEU A 410 -21.13 -5.77 -29.20
CA LEU A 410 -21.07 -4.67 -30.19
C LEU A 410 -20.95 -3.35 -29.45
N TRP A 411 -19.76 -3.13 -28.82
CA TRP A 411 -19.34 -1.79 -28.41
C TRP A 411 -17.83 -1.71 -28.12
N LYS A 412 -17.02 -2.16 -29.08
CA LYS A 412 -15.56 -1.90 -29.01
C LYS A 412 -14.89 -1.96 -30.39
N GLU A 413 -15.50 -1.27 -31.35
CA GLU A 413 -14.83 -1.03 -32.64
C GLU A 413 -15.46 0.18 -33.33
N GLU A 414 -15.15 1.39 -32.79
CA GLU A 414 -15.31 2.66 -33.51
C GLU A 414 -14.59 3.75 -32.71
N ARG A 415 -13.29 3.83 -32.91
CA ARG A 415 -12.48 5.06 -32.81
C ARG A 415 -11.03 4.74 -33.19
N ARG A 416 -10.81 4.54 -34.43
CA ARG A 416 -9.55 4.84 -35.12
C ARG A 416 -9.95 5.22 -36.55
N ASP A 417 -9.87 6.49 -36.81
CA ASP A 417 -9.66 7.11 -38.11
C ASP A 417 -10.22 8.52 -38.07
N GLU A 418 -9.40 9.46 -37.57
CA GLU A 418 -9.40 10.87 -37.90
C GLU A 418 -8.21 11.50 -37.20
N GLU A 419 -7.09 11.50 -37.91
CA GLU A 419 -6.10 12.56 -38.01
C GLU A 419 -4.94 12.04 -38.85
N ALA A 420 -5.06 12.35 -40.15
CA ALA A 420 -3.94 12.45 -41.07
C ALA A 420 -3.50 13.93 -41.13
#